data_ea60091a6432124842bef0c95986d6ab
#
_entry.id   ea60091a6432124842bef0c95986d6ab
#
_cell.length_a   1.000
_cell.length_b   1.000
_cell.length_c   1.000
_cell.angle_alpha   90.00
_cell.angle_beta   90.00
_cell.angle_gamma   90.00
#
_symmetry.space_group_name_H-M   'P 1'
#
loop_
_entity.id
_entity.type
_entity.pdbx_description
1 polymer ?
#
loop_
_entity_poly.entity_id
_entity_poly.type
_entity_poly.pdbx_seq_one_letter_code
_entity_poly.pdbx_strand_id
1 'polypeptide(L)'
;MSTNAIDVNNISFTFQKGRHVLNHVSFSLKCGDIMTILGPNGSGKTTLLNCLLNNYTTYSGTINLFNRDIKSYSPKEYAANIAYVPQLAQLSFDYSVEEFVLMGVNPHKSFFEQPGSEDYQLVRQSLEALEIAHLGKRQMGEVSGGERQLAYIARALTQQPKIIIMDEPTSALDYSNQYKVIKILKKLNREGYTVILTSHNPEYAFMLGGYVGMLYRNNAFCYGPVHDLMTDESLTALYETKIKVKYLPDCASYVCIRVAEEIGEKHD
;
A
#
# COMPACT_ATOMS: atom_id res chain seq x y z
N MET A 1 6.58 -24.77 7.82
CA MET A 1 7.43 -23.59 7.52
C MET A 1 6.54 -22.55 6.85
N SER A 2 6.45 -21.34 7.38
CA SER A 2 5.64 -20.29 6.73
C SER A 2 6.33 -19.89 5.42
N THR A 3 5.61 -19.95 4.30
CA THR A 3 6.12 -19.58 2.99
C THR A 3 6.21 -18.06 2.89
N ASN A 4 7.30 -17.53 2.36
CA ASN A 4 7.39 -16.11 2.05
C ASN A 4 6.41 -15.78 0.92
N ALA A 5 5.62 -14.72 1.11
CA ALA A 5 4.74 -14.19 0.09
C ALA A 5 5.54 -13.45 -0.98
N ILE A 6 6.53 -12.68 -0.52
CA ILE A 6 7.42 -11.92 -1.40
C ILE A 6 8.82 -11.85 -0.80
N ASP A 7 9.83 -12.05 -1.64
CA ASP A 7 11.25 -11.87 -1.35
C ASP A 7 11.87 -10.91 -2.34
N VAL A 8 12.44 -9.84 -1.85
CA VAL A 8 13.14 -8.81 -2.62
C VAL A 8 14.62 -8.84 -2.24
N ASN A 9 15.48 -9.10 -3.21
CA ASN A 9 16.91 -9.28 -2.99
C ASN A 9 17.71 -8.30 -3.84
N ASN A 10 18.33 -7.33 -3.18
CA ASN A 10 19.32 -6.43 -3.73
C ASN A 10 18.84 -5.64 -4.96
N ILE A 11 17.58 -5.15 -4.91
CA ILE A 11 17.00 -4.40 -6.02
C ILE A 11 17.61 -3.01 -6.10
N SER A 12 18.18 -2.71 -7.28
CA SER A 12 18.59 -1.35 -7.64
C SER A 12 17.93 -0.93 -8.95
N PHE A 13 17.44 0.30 -9.01
CA PHE A 13 16.76 0.84 -10.18
C PHE A 13 17.25 2.24 -10.54
N THR A 14 17.48 2.43 -11.82
CA THR A 14 17.93 3.70 -12.40
C THR A 14 17.07 4.05 -13.62
N PHE A 15 16.49 5.26 -13.64
CA PHE A 15 15.80 5.74 -14.85
C PHE A 15 16.78 6.01 -16.00
N GLN A 16 16.26 5.95 -17.22
CA GLN A 16 16.97 6.47 -18.41
C GLN A 16 17.43 7.91 -18.09
N LYS A 17 18.67 8.27 -18.28
CA LYS A 17 19.35 9.53 -17.89
C LYS A 17 20.13 9.44 -16.58
N GLY A 18 20.38 8.24 -16.04
CA GLY A 18 21.32 8.04 -14.94
C GLY A 18 20.81 8.43 -13.54
N ARG A 19 19.50 8.72 -13.37
CA ARG A 19 18.94 8.99 -12.04
C ARG A 19 18.74 7.69 -11.27
N HIS A 20 19.62 7.39 -10.31
CA HIS A 20 19.45 6.30 -9.35
C HIS A 20 18.30 6.62 -8.40
N VAL A 21 17.38 5.66 -8.21
CA VAL A 21 16.19 5.84 -7.36
C VAL A 21 16.10 4.77 -6.29
N LEU A 22 16.45 3.53 -6.60
CA LEU A 22 16.53 2.44 -5.62
C LEU A 22 17.96 1.93 -5.59
N ASN A 23 18.46 1.66 -4.38
CA ASN A 23 19.82 1.22 -4.16
C ASN A 23 19.86 0.08 -3.14
N HIS A 24 20.14 -1.16 -3.62
CA HIS A 24 20.29 -2.37 -2.82
C HIS A 24 19.10 -2.66 -1.87
N VAL A 25 17.87 -2.44 -2.31
CA VAL A 25 16.64 -2.72 -1.53
C VAL A 25 16.49 -4.22 -1.33
N SER A 26 16.38 -4.65 -0.08
CA SER A 26 16.17 -6.06 0.29
C SER A 26 15.19 -6.18 1.46
N PHE A 27 14.19 -7.05 1.33
CA PHE A 27 13.26 -7.42 2.39
C PHE A 27 12.50 -8.70 2.05
N SER A 28 11.91 -9.33 3.06
CA SER A 28 11.06 -10.52 2.92
C SER A 28 9.81 -10.37 3.75
N LEU A 29 8.66 -10.71 3.18
CA LEU A 29 7.37 -10.79 3.88
C LEU A 29 6.81 -12.19 3.80
N LYS A 30 6.31 -12.70 4.92
CA LYS A 30 5.56 -13.95 4.97
C LYS A 30 4.11 -13.72 4.55
N CYS A 31 3.43 -14.80 4.18
CA CYS A 31 1.99 -14.76 3.95
C CYS A 31 1.26 -14.25 5.22
N GLY A 32 0.38 -13.28 5.06
CA GLY A 32 -0.35 -12.67 6.16
C GLY A 32 0.40 -11.54 6.90
N ASP A 33 1.62 -11.18 6.48
CA ASP A 33 2.31 -10.01 7.03
C ASP A 33 1.77 -8.71 6.45
N ILE A 34 1.95 -7.62 7.20
CA ILE A 34 1.69 -6.26 6.72
C ILE A 34 2.96 -5.43 6.76
N MET A 35 3.22 -4.65 5.71
CA MET A 35 4.36 -3.75 5.59
C MET A 35 3.94 -2.37 5.14
N THR A 36 4.38 -1.36 5.86
CA THR A 36 4.27 0.04 5.46
C THR A 36 5.60 0.56 4.92
N ILE A 37 5.62 1.06 3.69
CA ILE A 37 6.79 1.71 3.09
C ILE A 37 6.70 3.21 3.37
N LEU A 38 7.60 3.72 4.20
CA LEU A 38 7.70 5.13 4.58
C LEU A 38 8.81 5.83 3.81
N GLY A 39 8.63 7.12 3.61
CA GLY A 39 9.64 8.00 3.03
C GLY A 39 9.05 9.31 2.54
N PRO A 40 9.87 10.36 2.41
CA PRO A 40 9.42 11.64 1.86
C PRO A 40 9.00 11.52 0.40
N ASN A 41 8.35 12.56 -0.12
CA ASN A 41 8.01 12.62 -1.54
C ASN A 41 9.27 12.57 -2.41
N GLY A 42 9.24 11.75 -3.46
CA GLY A 42 10.38 11.58 -4.36
C GLY A 42 11.46 10.61 -3.87
N SER A 43 11.30 9.92 -2.73
CA SER A 43 12.27 8.93 -2.22
C SER A 43 12.29 7.60 -3.01
N GLY A 44 11.31 7.37 -3.90
CA GLY A 44 11.26 6.15 -4.71
C GLY A 44 10.18 5.14 -4.29
N LYS A 45 9.25 5.48 -3.38
CA LYS A 45 8.18 4.58 -2.94
C LYS A 45 7.38 4.00 -4.11
N THR A 46 6.82 4.86 -4.96
CA THR A 46 6.07 4.44 -6.16
C THR A 46 6.95 3.68 -7.16
N THR A 47 8.25 4.00 -7.24
CA THR A 47 9.21 3.23 -8.08
C THR A 47 9.38 1.82 -7.55
N LEU A 48 9.53 1.65 -6.23
CA LEU A 48 9.59 0.33 -5.60
C LEU A 48 8.29 -0.45 -5.85
N LEU A 49 7.13 0.17 -5.65
CA LEU A 49 5.86 -0.48 -5.97
C LEU A 49 5.78 -0.91 -7.44
N ASN A 50 6.24 -0.09 -8.39
CA ASN A 50 6.24 -0.46 -9.81
C ASN A 50 7.20 -1.61 -10.13
N CYS A 51 8.31 -1.77 -9.40
CA CYS A 51 9.15 -2.96 -9.48
C CYS A 51 8.41 -4.20 -8.94
N LEU A 52 7.75 -4.07 -7.77
CA LEU A 52 6.95 -5.14 -7.16
C LEU A 52 5.74 -5.52 -8.03
N LEU A 53 5.17 -4.59 -8.77
CA LEU A 53 4.05 -4.80 -9.72
C LEU A 53 4.51 -5.33 -11.07
N ASN A 54 5.82 -5.60 -11.25
CA ASN A 54 6.42 -6.02 -12.51
C ASN A 54 6.18 -5.04 -13.69
N ASN A 55 5.83 -3.77 -13.37
CA ASN A 55 5.71 -2.69 -14.37
C ASN A 55 7.09 -2.21 -14.83
N TYR A 56 8.06 -2.17 -13.91
CA TYR A 56 9.46 -1.88 -14.21
C TYR A 56 10.28 -3.16 -14.09
N THR A 57 10.81 -3.66 -15.20
CA THR A 57 11.53 -4.93 -15.28
C THR A 57 13.06 -4.77 -15.44
N THR A 58 13.54 -3.54 -15.61
CA THR A 58 14.96 -3.20 -15.87
C THR A 58 15.76 -2.95 -14.60
N TYR A 59 15.33 -3.47 -13.45
CA TYR A 59 16.10 -3.44 -12.20
C TYR A 59 17.15 -4.55 -12.15
N SER A 60 18.24 -4.32 -11.39
CA SER A 60 19.16 -5.38 -10.95
C SER A 60 18.64 -6.06 -9.68
N GLY A 61 19.12 -7.26 -9.38
CA GLY A 61 18.65 -8.09 -8.27
C GLY A 61 17.45 -8.95 -8.65
N THR A 62 16.74 -9.52 -7.66
CA THR A 62 15.63 -10.45 -7.88
C THR A 62 14.43 -10.12 -7.00
N ILE A 63 13.23 -10.33 -7.54
CA ILE A 63 11.97 -10.30 -6.79
C ILE A 63 11.30 -11.65 -7.00
N ASN A 64 11.06 -12.38 -5.91
CA ASN A 64 10.36 -13.66 -5.94
C ASN A 64 8.99 -13.50 -5.28
N LEU A 65 7.98 -14.07 -5.93
CA LEU A 65 6.62 -14.23 -5.43
C LEU A 65 6.38 -15.71 -5.16
N PHE A 66 6.13 -16.09 -3.90
CA PHE A 66 5.98 -17.49 -3.46
C PHE A 66 7.14 -18.39 -3.95
N ASN A 67 8.39 -17.94 -3.77
CA ASN A 67 9.63 -18.62 -4.18
C ASN A 67 9.83 -18.76 -5.70
N ARG A 68 9.07 -18.05 -6.52
CA ARG A 68 9.21 -18.04 -7.99
C ARG A 68 9.50 -16.63 -8.47
N ASP A 69 10.46 -16.45 -9.38
CA ASP A 69 10.79 -15.13 -9.95
C ASP A 69 9.54 -14.48 -10.57
N ILE A 70 9.30 -13.23 -10.18
CA ILE A 70 8.13 -12.45 -10.62
C ILE A 70 8.06 -12.32 -12.14
N LYS A 71 9.22 -12.27 -12.83
CA LYS A 71 9.32 -12.17 -14.29
C LYS A 71 8.88 -13.44 -15.02
N SER A 72 8.79 -14.57 -14.30
CA SER A 72 8.39 -15.85 -14.86
C SER A 72 6.86 -16.09 -14.85
N TYR A 73 6.11 -15.20 -14.18
CA TYR A 73 4.66 -15.28 -14.17
C TYR A 73 4.06 -14.74 -15.48
N SER A 74 3.06 -15.42 -16.00
CA SER A 74 2.19 -14.81 -17.01
C SER A 74 1.38 -13.67 -16.38
N PRO A 75 0.95 -12.66 -17.17
CA PRO A 75 0.13 -11.56 -16.64
C PRO A 75 -1.11 -12.03 -15.88
N LYS A 76 -1.75 -13.11 -16.34
CA LYS A 76 -2.93 -13.69 -15.69
C LYS A 76 -2.59 -14.35 -14.35
N GLU A 77 -1.55 -15.18 -14.29
CA GLU A 77 -1.08 -15.78 -13.05
C GLU A 77 -0.66 -14.72 -12.03
N TYR A 78 0.02 -13.67 -12.50
CA TYR A 78 0.45 -12.57 -11.66
C TYR A 78 -0.74 -11.83 -11.06
N ALA A 79 -1.70 -11.43 -11.91
CA ALA A 79 -2.91 -10.75 -11.48
C ALA A 79 -3.81 -11.61 -10.57
N ALA A 80 -3.78 -12.95 -10.67
CA ALA A 80 -4.50 -13.82 -9.73
C ALA A 80 -3.89 -13.82 -8.30
N ASN A 81 -2.65 -13.37 -8.13
CA ASN A 81 -1.96 -13.38 -6.84
C ASN A 81 -1.81 -12.00 -6.20
N ILE A 82 -1.71 -10.95 -7.02
CA ILE A 82 -1.48 -9.57 -6.54
C ILE A 82 -2.58 -8.65 -7.06
N ALA A 83 -3.22 -7.92 -6.15
CA ALA A 83 -4.08 -6.79 -6.50
C ALA A 83 -3.40 -5.46 -6.17
N TYR A 84 -3.66 -4.46 -6.99
CA TYR A 84 -3.12 -3.11 -6.83
C TYR A 84 -4.22 -2.08 -6.63
N VAL A 85 -4.06 -1.28 -5.59
CA VAL A 85 -4.88 -0.09 -5.31
C VAL A 85 -4.01 1.14 -5.55
N PRO A 86 -4.24 1.88 -6.65
CA PRO A 86 -3.49 3.09 -6.95
C PRO A 86 -3.86 4.23 -6.01
N GLN A 87 -3.01 5.24 -5.95
CA GLN A 87 -3.39 6.54 -5.41
C GLN A 87 -4.62 7.05 -6.18
N LEU A 88 -5.59 7.65 -5.47
CA LEU A 88 -6.84 8.10 -6.09
C LEU A 88 -6.58 8.97 -7.32
N ALA A 89 -7.02 8.48 -8.47
CA ALA A 89 -7.03 9.22 -9.72
C ALA A 89 -8.47 9.66 -10.07
N GLN A 90 -8.59 10.71 -10.87
CA GLN A 90 -9.89 11.08 -11.44
C GLN A 90 -10.30 10.00 -12.44
N LEU A 91 -11.49 9.45 -12.25
CA LEU A 91 -12.07 8.52 -13.23
C LEU A 91 -12.67 9.35 -14.38
N SER A 92 -12.33 8.95 -15.61
CA SER A 92 -12.82 9.59 -16.83
C SER A 92 -14.15 9.00 -17.33
N PHE A 93 -14.70 8.01 -16.63
CA PHE A 93 -15.91 7.26 -17.05
C PHE A 93 -16.91 7.15 -15.92
N ASP A 94 -18.21 7.23 -16.26
CA ASP A 94 -19.33 7.05 -15.37
C ASP A 94 -19.67 5.56 -15.25
N TYR A 95 -19.05 4.90 -14.25
CA TYR A 95 -19.42 3.56 -13.80
C TYR A 95 -20.12 3.67 -12.45
N SER A 96 -21.13 2.82 -12.22
CA SER A 96 -21.59 2.57 -10.86
C SER A 96 -20.49 1.90 -10.02
N VAL A 97 -20.59 2.02 -8.70
CA VAL A 97 -19.64 1.38 -7.77
C VAL A 97 -19.59 -0.14 -8.02
N GLU A 98 -20.75 -0.77 -8.24
CA GLU A 98 -20.86 -2.20 -8.52
C GLU A 98 -20.15 -2.60 -9.83
N GLU A 99 -20.36 -1.84 -10.92
CA GLU A 99 -19.67 -2.07 -12.20
C GLU A 99 -18.17 -1.89 -12.09
N PHE A 100 -17.73 -0.86 -11.34
CA PHE A 100 -16.31 -0.62 -11.10
C PHE A 100 -15.67 -1.77 -10.31
N VAL A 101 -16.34 -2.27 -9.27
CA VAL A 101 -15.85 -3.39 -8.46
C VAL A 101 -15.84 -4.69 -9.25
N LEU A 102 -16.83 -4.89 -10.12
CA LEU A 102 -16.94 -6.06 -11.01
C LEU A 102 -15.71 -6.19 -11.94
N MET A 103 -15.04 -5.11 -12.30
CA MET A 103 -13.79 -5.18 -13.08
C MET A 103 -12.67 -5.96 -12.35
N GLY A 104 -12.80 -6.16 -11.03
CA GLY A 104 -11.87 -6.97 -10.24
C GLY A 104 -11.87 -8.46 -10.60
N VAL A 105 -12.93 -9.01 -11.18
CA VAL A 105 -13.01 -10.44 -11.54
C VAL A 105 -12.22 -10.80 -12.80
N ASN A 106 -11.83 -9.83 -13.62
CA ASN A 106 -11.20 -10.03 -14.93
C ASN A 106 -10.00 -10.99 -14.94
N PRO A 107 -9.09 -11.03 -13.93
CA PRO A 107 -7.97 -11.98 -13.96
C PRO A 107 -8.37 -13.46 -13.97
N HIS A 108 -9.58 -13.78 -13.51
CA HIS A 108 -10.08 -15.17 -13.47
C HIS A 108 -10.83 -15.57 -14.73
N LYS A 109 -11.20 -14.61 -15.59
CA LYS A 109 -12.00 -14.81 -16.80
C LYS A 109 -11.17 -14.96 -18.07
N SER A 110 -11.74 -15.61 -19.08
CA SER A 110 -11.23 -15.50 -20.44
C SER A 110 -11.75 -14.22 -21.11
N PHE A 111 -11.06 -13.78 -22.17
CA PHE A 111 -11.31 -12.45 -22.79
C PHE A 111 -12.76 -12.23 -23.26
N PHE A 112 -13.45 -13.32 -23.66
CA PHE A 112 -14.84 -13.26 -24.14
C PHE A 112 -15.88 -13.72 -23.11
N GLU A 113 -15.45 -14.04 -21.90
CA GLU A 113 -16.33 -14.55 -20.86
C GLU A 113 -17.04 -13.39 -20.15
N GLN A 114 -18.36 -13.41 -20.18
CA GLN A 114 -19.17 -12.42 -19.48
C GLN A 114 -19.27 -12.74 -17.98
N PRO A 115 -19.37 -11.70 -17.11
CA PRO A 115 -19.61 -11.91 -15.70
C PRO A 115 -20.88 -12.73 -15.44
N GLY A 116 -20.77 -13.76 -14.61
CA GLY A 116 -21.88 -14.60 -14.19
C GLY A 116 -22.36 -14.30 -12.77
N SER A 117 -23.33 -15.08 -12.29
CA SER A 117 -23.92 -14.91 -10.94
C SER A 117 -22.91 -14.99 -9.81
N GLU A 118 -21.89 -15.85 -9.94
CA GLU A 118 -20.81 -15.99 -8.94
C GLU A 118 -19.96 -14.71 -8.84
N ASP A 119 -19.71 -14.03 -9.95
CA ASP A 119 -18.94 -12.79 -9.99
C ASP A 119 -19.69 -11.65 -9.26
N TYR A 120 -20.99 -11.53 -9.51
CA TYR A 120 -21.84 -10.57 -8.80
C TYR A 120 -21.93 -10.90 -7.30
N GLN A 121 -21.88 -12.18 -6.92
CA GLN A 121 -21.80 -12.57 -5.52
C GLN A 121 -20.48 -12.13 -4.86
N LEU A 122 -19.33 -12.30 -5.56
CA LEU A 122 -18.04 -11.80 -5.09
C LEU A 122 -18.02 -10.27 -4.94
N VAL A 123 -18.61 -9.55 -5.90
CA VAL A 123 -18.78 -8.09 -5.80
C VAL A 123 -19.56 -7.71 -4.57
N ARG A 124 -20.72 -8.35 -4.35
CA ARG A 124 -21.57 -8.09 -3.17
C ARG A 124 -20.78 -8.34 -1.88
N GLN A 125 -20.10 -9.48 -1.76
CA GLN A 125 -19.29 -9.83 -0.59
C GLN A 125 -18.20 -8.78 -0.33
N SER A 126 -17.50 -8.32 -1.39
CA SER A 126 -16.47 -7.30 -1.28
C SER A 126 -17.03 -5.95 -0.82
N LEU A 127 -18.19 -5.55 -1.32
CA LEU A 127 -18.87 -4.32 -0.90
C LEU A 127 -19.39 -4.39 0.54
N GLU A 128 -19.92 -5.55 0.96
CA GLU A 128 -20.38 -5.80 2.33
C GLU A 128 -19.21 -5.83 3.33
N ALA A 129 -18.08 -6.47 2.98
CA ALA A 129 -16.87 -6.53 3.81
C ALA A 129 -16.32 -5.14 4.16
N LEU A 130 -16.56 -4.16 3.28
CA LEU A 130 -16.13 -2.77 3.41
C LEU A 130 -17.26 -1.82 3.85
N GLU A 131 -18.46 -2.35 4.14
CA GLU A 131 -19.63 -1.58 4.61
C GLU A 131 -20.14 -0.53 3.59
N ILE A 132 -19.90 -0.75 2.28
CA ILE A 132 -20.32 0.15 1.20
C ILE A 132 -21.32 -0.46 0.23
N ALA A 133 -21.98 -1.56 0.57
CA ALA A 133 -22.98 -2.21 -0.28
C ALA A 133 -24.14 -1.27 -0.68
N HIS A 134 -24.48 -0.32 0.19
CA HIS A 134 -25.52 0.69 -0.07
C HIS A 134 -25.15 1.68 -1.19
N LEU A 135 -23.87 1.75 -1.58
CA LEU A 135 -23.36 2.61 -2.65
C LEU A 135 -23.36 1.92 -4.02
N GLY A 136 -23.63 0.62 -4.10
CA GLY A 136 -23.45 -0.19 -5.32
C GLY A 136 -24.01 0.45 -6.59
N LYS A 137 -25.19 1.06 -6.52
CA LYS A 137 -25.89 1.70 -7.66
C LYS A 137 -25.48 3.17 -7.89
N ARG A 138 -24.72 3.79 -6.99
CA ARG A 138 -24.24 5.17 -7.18
C ARG A 138 -23.10 5.22 -8.18
N GLN A 139 -23.02 6.33 -8.92
CA GLN A 139 -21.90 6.58 -9.82
C GLN A 139 -20.62 6.85 -9.04
N MET A 140 -19.48 6.35 -9.53
CA MET A 140 -18.16 6.60 -8.92
C MET A 140 -17.83 8.09 -8.81
N GLY A 141 -18.41 8.95 -9.65
CA GLY A 141 -18.28 10.40 -9.57
C GLY A 141 -19.07 11.05 -8.44
N GLU A 142 -20.12 10.40 -7.95
CA GLU A 142 -21.04 10.93 -6.94
C GLU A 142 -20.69 10.53 -5.50
N VAL A 143 -19.77 9.57 -5.33
CA VAL A 143 -19.34 9.14 -4.00
C VAL A 143 -18.20 10.00 -3.48
N SER A 144 -18.09 10.16 -2.16
CA SER A 144 -17.01 10.88 -1.51
C SER A 144 -15.64 10.26 -1.79
N GLY A 145 -14.56 11.01 -1.56
CA GLY A 145 -13.19 10.49 -1.72
C GLY A 145 -12.93 9.25 -0.90
N GLY A 146 -13.42 9.20 0.35
CA GLY A 146 -13.31 8.03 1.22
C GLY A 146 -14.07 6.82 0.71
N GLU A 147 -15.33 7.00 0.28
CA GLU A 147 -16.15 5.94 -0.30
C GLU A 147 -15.54 5.43 -1.62
N ARG A 148 -14.99 6.33 -2.44
CA ARG A 148 -14.28 5.98 -3.66
C ARG A 148 -13.05 5.13 -3.36
N GLN A 149 -12.27 5.47 -2.34
CA GLN A 149 -11.13 4.67 -1.90
C GLN A 149 -11.57 3.26 -1.48
N LEU A 150 -12.68 3.15 -0.75
CA LEU A 150 -13.22 1.85 -0.38
C LEU A 150 -13.68 1.04 -1.60
N ALA A 151 -14.25 1.68 -2.62
CA ALA A 151 -14.59 1.01 -3.88
C ALA A 151 -13.34 0.47 -4.61
N TYR A 152 -12.20 1.20 -4.61
CA TYR A 152 -10.93 0.69 -5.13
C TYR A 152 -10.43 -0.53 -4.35
N ILE A 153 -10.55 -0.51 -3.03
CA ILE A 153 -10.20 -1.66 -2.17
C ILE A 153 -11.16 -2.83 -2.44
N ALA A 154 -12.48 -2.58 -2.58
CA ALA A 154 -13.47 -3.60 -2.93
C ALA A 154 -13.12 -4.29 -4.26
N ARG A 155 -12.77 -3.51 -5.29
CA ARG A 155 -12.31 -4.05 -6.56
C ARG A 155 -11.08 -4.96 -6.41
N ALA A 156 -10.13 -4.55 -5.57
CA ALA A 156 -8.95 -5.36 -5.29
C ALA A 156 -9.32 -6.68 -4.56
N LEU A 157 -10.27 -6.65 -3.61
CA LEU A 157 -10.75 -7.85 -2.91
C LEU A 157 -11.52 -8.80 -3.81
N THR A 158 -12.33 -8.28 -4.74
CA THR A 158 -13.08 -9.08 -5.73
C THR A 158 -12.15 -9.91 -6.61
N GLN A 159 -10.91 -9.49 -6.77
CA GLN A 159 -9.86 -10.25 -7.46
C GLN A 159 -9.39 -11.48 -6.65
N GLN A 160 -9.75 -11.61 -5.38
CA GLN A 160 -9.32 -12.66 -4.44
C GLN A 160 -7.79 -12.84 -4.38
N PRO A 161 -7.02 -11.76 -4.24
CA PRO A 161 -5.56 -11.81 -4.27
C PRO A 161 -5.01 -12.42 -2.97
N LYS A 162 -3.75 -12.88 -3.02
CA LYS A 162 -2.98 -13.24 -1.81
C LYS A 162 -2.23 -12.05 -1.23
N ILE A 163 -1.88 -11.09 -2.08
CA ILE A 163 -1.15 -9.87 -1.72
C ILE A 163 -1.91 -8.66 -2.26
N ILE A 164 -2.07 -7.64 -1.43
CA ILE A 164 -2.65 -6.35 -1.83
C ILE A 164 -1.57 -5.28 -1.70
N ILE A 165 -1.25 -4.63 -2.82
CA ILE A 165 -0.30 -3.50 -2.86
C ILE A 165 -1.08 -2.21 -3.03
N MET A 166 -0.79 -1.20 -2.20
CA MET A 166 -1.51 0.08 -2.19
C MET A 166 -0.54 1.26 -2.24
N ASP A 167 -0.79 2.20 -3.14
CA ASP A 167 0.00 3.43 -3.21
C ASP A 167 -0.73 4.57 -2.52
N GLU A 168 -0.22 4.99 -1.37
CA GLU A 168 -0.74 6.08 -0.53
C GLU A 168 -2.27 6.07 -0.34
N PRO A 169 -2.88 4.96 0.17
CA PRO A 169 -4.33 4.77 0.17
C PRO A 169 -5.11 5.77 1.03
N THR A 170 -4.44 6.64 1.77
CA THR A 170 -5.03 7.62 2.67
C THR A 170 -4.76 9.08 2.29
N SER A 171 -3.91 9.35 1.28
CA SER A 171 -3.35 10.69 1.03
C SER A 171 -4.38 11.76 0.65
N ALA A 172 -5.48 11.37 -0.01
CA ALA A 172 -6.52 12.29 -0.48
C ALA A 172 -7.79 12.31 0.42
N LEU A 173 -7.69 11.75 1.63
CA LEU A 173 -8.84 11.55 2.52
C LEU A 173 -8.79 12.51 3.71
N ASP A 174 -9.96 12.88 4.22
CA ASP A 174 -10.09 13.55 5.51
C ASP A 174 -9.71 12.59 6.67
N TYR A 175 -9.49 13.16 7.85
CA TYR A 175 -9.01 12.44 9.04
C TYR A 175 -9.89 11.23 9.40
N SER A 176 -11.22 11.36 9.31
CA SER A 176 -12.15 10.29 9.65
C SER A 176 -12.06 9.12 8.66
N ASN A 177 -12.00 9.44 7.35
CA ASN A 177 -11.90 8.45 6.30
C ASN A 177 -10.52 7.77 6.28
N GLN A 178 -9.43 8.49 6.58
CA GLN A 178 -8.11 7.91 6.78
C GLN A 178 -8.14 6.81 7.85
N TYR A 179 -8.74 7.12 9.01
CA TYR A 179 -8.86 6.15 10.11
C TYR A 179 -9.68 4.91 9.73
N LYS A 180 -10.80 5.09 8.98
CA LYS A 180 -11.60 3.98 8.47
C LYS A 180 -10.78 3.05 7.57
N VAL A 181 -10.02 3.62 6.63
CA VAL A 181 -9.16 2.83 5.73
C VAL A 181 -8.13 2.05 6.56
N ILE A 182 -7.43 2.67 7.51
CA ILE A 182 -6.46 1.98 8.36
C ILE A 182 -7.10 0.81 9.15
N LYS A 183 -8.31 1.01 9.71
CA LYS A 183 -9.06 -0.08 10.38
C LYS A 183 -9.36 -1.24 9.44
N ILE A 184 -9.77 -0.94 8.21
CA ILE A 184 -10.05 -1.95 7.19
C ILE A 184 -8.79 -2.70 6.83
N LEU A 185 -7.65 -2.03 6.61
CA LEU A 185 -6.38 -2.69 6.31
C LEU A 185 -5.95 -3.64 7.43
N LYS A 186 -6.12 -3.21 8.68
CA LYS A 186 -5.85 -4.05 9.85
C LYS A 186 -6.78 -5.26 9.92
N LYS A 187 -8.05 -5.11 9.55
CA LYS A 187 -9.01 -6.22 9.46
C LYS A 187 -8.58 -7.20 8.37
N LEU A 188 -8.30 -6.73 7.15
CA LEU A 188 -7.85 -7.58 6.04
C LEU A 188 -6.58 -8.36 6.38
N ASN A 189 -5.62 -7.72 7.04
CA ASN A 189 -4.41 -8.41 7.48
C ASN A 189 -4.72 -9.52 8.49
N ARG A 190 -5.64 -9.31 9.44
CA ARG A 190 -6.11 -10.35 10.37
C ARG A 190 -6.85 -11.50 9.69
N GLU A 191 -7.49 -11.23 8.55
CA GLU A 191 -8.16 -12.23 7.70
C GLU A 191 -7.15 -13.01 6.82
N GLY A 192 -5.84 -12.71 6.95
CA GLY A 192 -4.76 -13.45 6.29
C GLY A 192 -4.24 -12.84 4.99
N TYR A 193 -4.73 -11.67 4.57
CA TYR A 193 -4.16 -10.97 3.43
C TYR A 193 -2.77 -10.44 3.75
N THR A 194 -1.82 -10.64 2.84
CA THR A 194 -0.54 -9.93 2.88
C THR A 194 -0.74 -8.54 2.32
N VAL A 195 -0.34 -7.50 3.07
CA VAL A 195 -0.59 -6.11 2.68
C VAL A 195 0.72 -5.35 2.60
N ILE A 196 0.96 -4.66 1.49
CA ILE A 196 2.06 -3.70 1.31
C ILE A 196 1.45 -2.36 0.95
N LEU A 197 1.76 -1.32 1.70
CA LEU A 197 1.29 0.02 1.39
C LEU A 197 2.40 1.05 1.51
N THR A 198 2.31 2.11 0.72
CA THR A 198 3.14 3.30 0.90
C THR A 198 2.39 4.32 1.77
N SER A 199 3.13 5.08 2.55
CA SER A 199 2.60 6.22 3.30
C SER A 199 3.69 7.27 3.53
N HIS A 200 3.28 8.51 3.73
CA HIS A 200 4.13 9.58 4.26
C HIS A 200 3.84 9.87 5.75
N ASN A 201 2.81 9.22 6.33
CA ASN A 201 2.47 9.37 7.74
C ASN A 201 2.99 8.18 8.57
N PRO A 202 3.99 8.38 9.46
CA PRO A 202 4.56 7.31 10.27
C PRO A 202 3.58 6.73 11.29
N GLU A 203 2.58 7.48 11.75
CA GLU A 203 1.62 7.00 12.74
C GLU A 203 0.80 5.82 12.21
N TYR A 204 0.54 5.76 10.89
CA TYR A 204 -0.17 4.63 10.30
C TYR A 204 0.62 3.33 10.36
N ALA A 205 1.96 3.39 10.26
CA ALA A 205 2.79 2.22 10.45
C ALA A 205 2.69 1.68 11.90
N PHE A 206 2.69 2.55 12.90
CA PHE A 206 2.44 2.14 14.29
C PHE A 206 1.04 1.57 14.48
N MET A 207 0.01 2.17 13.89
CA MET A 207 -1.37 1.67 13.99
C MET A 207 -1.55 0.30 13.35
N LEU A 208 -0.92 0.06 12.21
CA LEU A 208 -0.99 -1.20 11.49
C LEU A 208 -0.11 -2.28 12.13
N GLY A 209 1.05 -1.89 12.67
CA GLY A 209 2.06 -2.82 13.17
C GLY A 209 2.79 -3.55 12.04
N GLY A 210 3.29 -4.75 12.33
CA GLY A 210 4.03 -5.56 11.37
C GLY A 210 5.40 -4.96 11.04
N TYR A 211 5.68 -4.78 9.75
CA TYR A 211 6.99 -4.35 9.25
C TYR A 211 6.94 -2.93 8.66
N VAL A 212 8.08 -2.28 8.68
CA VAL A 212 8.30 -1.00 8.00
C VAL A 212 9.51 -1.09 7.08
N GLY A 213 9.38 -0.51 5.89
CA GLY A 213 10.48 -0.23 4.99
C GLY A 213 10.67 1.28 4.89
N MET A 214 11.85 1.80 5.19
CA MET A 214 12.14 3.23 5.14
C MET A 214 13.04 3.54 3.95
N LEU A 215 12.52 4.36 3.03
CA LEU A 215 13.23 4.87 1.86
C LEU A 215 13.69 6.31 2.11
N TYR A 216 15.00 6.48 2.28
CA TYR A 216 15.64 7.77 2.53
C TYR A 216 15.92 8.54 1.22
N ARG A 217 16.11 9.87 1.31
CA ARG A 217 16.45 10.71 0.13
C ARG A 217 17.76 10.35 -0.53
N ASN A 218 18.70 9.80 0.21
CA ASN A 218 20.00 9.31 -0.30
C ASN A 218 19.90 7.90 -0.92
N ASN A 219 18.69 7.41 -1.19
CA ASN A 219 18.38 6.09 -1.72
C ASN A 219 18.74 4.92 -0.79
N ALA A 220 19.11 5.18 0.47
CA ALA A 220 19.25 4.12 1.47
C ALA A 220 17.90 3.50 1.80
N PHE A 221 17.91 2.21 2.13
CA PHE A 221 16.73 1.47 2.53
C PHE A 221 17.00 0.71 3.83
N CYS A 222 16.07 0.83 4.78
CA CYS A 222 16.06 0.02 5.99
C CYS A 222 14.72 -0.72 6.11
N TYR A 223 14.77 -1.96 6.60
CA TYR A 223 13.61 -2.82 6.78
C TYR A 223 13.67 -3.55 8.11
N GLY A 224 12.55 -3.64 8.80
CA GLY A 224 12.42 -4.37 10.07
C GLY A 224 11.06 -4.22 10.73
N PRO A 225 10.85 -4.81 11.92
CA PRO A 225 9.64 -4.61 12.70
C PRO A 225 9.42 -3.13 13.03
N VAL A 226 8.15 -2.70 13.00
CA VAL A 226 7.78 -1.29 13.22
C VAL A 226 8.35 -0.75 14.53
N HIS A 227 8.18 -1.49 15.64
CA HIS A 227 8.59 -1.02 16.97
C HIS A 227 10.10 -0.99 17.18
N ASP A 228 10.86 -1.77 16.42
CA ASP A 228 12.33 -1.82 16.53
C ASP A 228 12.97 -0.72 15.68
N LEU A 229 12.39 -0.44 14.53
CA LEU A 229 13.00 0.42 13.53
C LEU A 229 12.54 1.88 13.61
N MET A 230 11.30 2.14 14.07
CA MET A 230 10.74 3.50 14.09
C MET A 230 11.06 4.21 15.41
N THR A 231 12.27 4.76 15.49
CA THR A 231 12.80 5.55 16.63
C THR A 231 12.82 7.04 16.34
N ASP A 232 13.10 7.86 17.36
CA ASP A 232 13.33 9.30 17.21
C ASP A 232 14.39 9.60 16.15
N GLU A 233 15.51 8.85 16.20
CA GLU A 233 16.66 9.03 15.32
C GLU A 233 16.34 8.65 13.90
N SER A 234 15.72 7.48 13.69
CA SER A 234 15.41 6.96 12.34
C SER A 234 14.37 7.83 11.63
N LEU A 235 13.31 8.28 12.32
CA LEU A 235 12.30 9.16 11.75
C LEU A 235 12.83 10.58 11.52
N THR A 236 13.69 11.10 12.42
CA THR A 236 14.39 12.38 12.23
C THR A 236 15.25 12.33 10.98
N ALA A 237 16.01 11.25 10.77
CA ALA A 237 16.83 11.06 9.57
C ALA A 237 15.99 10.87 8.30
N LEU A 238 14.86 10.13 8.39
CA LEU A 238 13.98 9.88 7.26
C LEU A 238 13.33 11.15 6.71
N TYR A 239 12.83 12.01 7.62
CA TYR A 239 12.08 13.22 7.26
C TYR A 239 12.92 14.50 7.31
N GLU A 240 14.20 14.41 7.69
CA GLU A 240 15.12 15.57 7.81
C GLU A 240 14.54 16.68 8.72
N THR A 241 13.79 16.27 9.75
CA THR A 241 13.10 17.15 10.68
C THR A 241 13.08 16.47 12.04
N LYS A 242 13.42 17.20 13.11
CA LYS A 242 13.45 16.64 14.46
C LYS A 242 12.10 16.08 14.87
N ILE A 243 12.02 14.77 15.06
CA ILE A 243 10.80 14.04 15.42
C ILE A 243 11.05 13.34 16.76
N LYS A 244 10.02 13.37 17.61
CA LYS A 244 9.94 12.58 18.84
C LYS A 244 8.80 11.59 18.74
N VAL A 245 9.09 10.34 19.02
CA VAL A 245 8.10 9.26 19.13
C VAL A 245 7.68 9.13 20.58
N LYS A 246 6.39 9.20 20.86
CA LYS A 246 5.83 9.07 22.21
C LYS A 246 4.73 8.02 22.21
N TYR A 247 4.79 7.10 23.16
CA TYR A 247 3.67 6.23 23.47
C TYR A 247 2.73 6.93 24.45
N LEU A 248 1.44 6.98 24.10
CA LEU A 248 0.38 7.54 24.95
C LEU A 248 -0.42 6.38 25.55
N PRO A 249 -0.25 6.08 26.85
CA PRO A 249 -0.91 4.96 27.51
C PRO A 249 -2.43 5.07 27.48
N ASP A 250 -2.97 6.28 27.65
CA ASP A 250 -4.42 6.55 27.69
C ASP A 250 -5.11 6.22 26.37
N CYS A 251 -4.40 6.30 25.25
CA CYS A 251 -4.91 5.99 23.90
C CYS A 251 -4.35 4.67 23.36
N ALA A 252 -3.45 4.00 24.09
CA ALA A 252 -2.70 2.82 23.63
C ALA A 252 -2.09 3.02 22.21
N SER A 253 -1.53 4.21 21.94
CA SER A 253 -1.10 4.63 20.61
C SER A 253 0.25 5.34 20.66
N TYR A 254 1.00 5.21 19.56
CA TYR A 254 2.19 6.01 19.31
C TYR A 254 1.83 7.26 18.52
N VAL A 255 2.46 8.38 18.87
CA VAL A 255 2.38 9.65 18.15
C VAL A 255 3.77 10.12 17.75
N CYS A 256 3.87 10.77 16.60
CA CYS A 256 5.10 11.33 16.07
C CYS A 256 5.01 12.85 16.11
N ILE A 257 5.71 13.46 17.05
CA ILE A 257 5.65 14.89 17.33
C ILE A 257 6.82 15.57 16.62
N ARG A 258 6.54 16.53 15.74
CA ARG A 258 7.57 17.44 15.22
C ARG A 258 7.98 18.39 16.32
N VAL A 259 9.27 18.46 16.60
CA VAL A 259 9.81 19.43 17.54
C VAL A 259 9.98 20.76 16.81
N ALA A 260 9.28 21.79 17.25
CA ALA A 260 9.48 23.14 16.73
C ALA A 260 10.94 23.57 17.01
N GLU A 261 11.65 24.03 15.99
CA GLU A 261 12.87 24.80 16.20
C GLU A 261 12.43 26.12 16.83
N GLU A 262 13.07 26.52 17.92
CA GLU A 262 12.88 27.87 18.47
C GLU A 262 13.22 28.85 17.33
N ILE A 263 12.19 29.54 16.85
CA ILE A 263 12.39 30.69 15.97
C ILE A 263 13.09 31.71 16.89
N GLY A 264 14.41 31.80 16.74
CA GLY A 264 15.19 32.73 17.52
C GLY A 264 14.60 34.13 17.34
N GLU A 265 13.93 34.63 18.40
CA GLU A 265 13.60 36.02 18.51
C GLU A 265 14.93 36.78 18.48
N LYS A 266 15.28 37.34 17.32
CA LYS A 266 16.20 38.45 17.28
C LYS A 266 15.45 39.62 17.89
N HIS A 267 15.61 39.79 19.20
CA HIS A 267 15.39 41.07 19.86
C HIS A 267 16.52 41.98 19.44
N ASP A 268 16.25 42.86 18.48
CA ASP A 268 16.97 44.11 18.26
C ASP A 268 16.49 45.17 19.27
#